data_948070514ec31e8ff942d40a9b011e73
#
_entry.id   948070514ec31e8ff942d40a9b011e73
#
_cell.length_a   1.000
_cell.length_b   1.000
_cell.length_c   1.000
_cell.angle_alpha   90.00
_cell.angle_beta   90.00
_cell.angle_gamma   90.00
#
_symmetry.space_group_name_H-M   'P 1'
#
loop_
_entity.id
_entity.type
_entity.pdbx_description
1 polymer ?
#
loop_
_entity_poly.entity_id
_entity_poly.type
_entity_poly.pdbx_seq_one_letter_code
_entity_poly.pdbx_strand_id
1 'polypeptide(L)'
;MPNYVTPRGLQLLLDERSALEAERAAVVGSEDERRRAQAVMDGRLALLNERIVTARLVEPATDTDEVRFGSTVTFTHEAGRMNGTTLTFTIVGVDEADVRQGRIAFTAPLARALMGKRTGDVTTLQLGADQQQLRVVRIA
;
A
#
# COMPACT_ATOMS: atom_id res chain seq x y z
N MET A 1 6.91 -12.65 -4.25
CA MET A 1 7.20 -11.26 -3.84
C MET A 1 6.96 -11.11 -2.34
N PRO A 2 7.87 -10.49 -1.62
CA PRO A 2 7.67 -10.28 -0.19
C PRO A 2 6.43 -9.43 0.11
N ASN A 3 5.77 -9.74 1.21
CA ASN A 3 4.61 -8.97 1.69
C ASN A 3 5.08 -7.94 2.72
N TYR A 4 5.68 -6.86 2.25
CA TYR A 4 6.12 -5.78 3.13
C TYR A 4 4.93 -4.98 3.64
N VAL A 5 4.93 -4.69 4.93
CA VAL A 5 3.90 -3.89 5.60
C VAL A 5 4.55 -2.83 6.49
N THR A 6 3.88 -1.68 6.58
CA THR A 6 4.20 -0.68 7.60
C THR A 6 3.55 -1.09 8.93
N PRO A 7 3.96 -0.50 10.07
CA PRO A 7 3.24 -0.74 11.33
C PRO A 7 1.74 -0.46 11.22
N ARG A 8 1.36 0.61 10.53
CA ARG A 8 -0.04 0.95 10.29
C ARG A 8 -0.73 -0.12 9.44
N GLY A 9 -0.08 -0.58 8.38
CA GLY A 9 -0.63 -1.61 7.50
C GLY A 9 -0.86 -2.92 8.22
N LEU A 10 0.09 -3.35 9.07
CA LEU A 10 -0.08 -4.55 9.87
C LEU A 10 -1.26 -4.40 10.84
N GLN A 11 -1.39 -3.24 11.48
CA GLN A 11 -2.49 -2.98 12.40
C GLN A 11 -3.84 -3.06 11.69
N LEU A 12 -3.93 -2.53 10.48
CA LEU A 12 -5.16 -2.62 9.67
C LEU A 12 -5.54 -4.08 9.40
N LEU A 13 -4.58 -4.93 9.06
CA LEU A 13 -4.83 -6.36 8.84
C LEU A 13 -5.33 -7.04 10.10
N LEU A 14 -4.71 -6.75 11.25
CA LEU A 14 -5.11 -7.32 12.54
C LEU A 14 -6.50 -6.85 12.95
N ASP A 15 -6.82 -5.57 12.75
CA ASP A 15 -8.13 -5.01 13.06
C ASP A 15 -9.21 -5.62 12.17
N GLU A 16 -8.93 -5.79 10.89
CA GLU A 16 -9.85 -6.43 9.95
C GLU A 16 -10.14 -7.87 10.37
N ARG A 17 -9.11 -8.61 10.78
CA ARG A 17 -9.28 -9.97 11.29
C ARG A 17 -10.17 -10.00 12.52
N SER A 18 -9.93 -9.12 13.47
CA SER A 18 -10.75 -9.04 14.69
C SER A 18 -12.20 -8.70 14.38
N ALA A 19 -12.43 -7.76 13.47
CA ALA A 19 -13.77 -7.37 13.05
C ALA A 19 -14.50 -8.54 12.37
N LEU A 20 -13.81 -9.27 11.51
CA LEU A 20 -14.39 -10.40 10.78
C LEU A 20 -14.68 -11.57 11.72
N GLU A 21 -13.83 -11.84 12.70
CA GLU A 21 -14.06 -12.85 13.72
C GLU A 21 -15.30 -12.50 14.56
N ALA A 22 -15.46 -11.24 14.94
CA ALA A 22 -16.62 -10.76 15.68
C ALA A 22 -17.92 -10.89 14.84
N GLU A 23 -17.84 -10.54 13.56
CA GLU A 23 -18.97 -10.68 12.63
C GLU A 23 -19.36 -12.15 12.49
N ARG A 24 -18.38 -13.05 12.38
CA ARG A 24 -18.62 -14.49 12.31
C ARG A 24 -19.33 -15.00 13.55
N ALA A 25 -18.93 -14.57 14.72
CA ALA A 25 -19.54 -14.97 15.98
C ALA A 25 -20.96 -14.44 16.14
N ALA A 26 -21.29 -13.33 15.51
CA ALA A 26 -22.60 -12.66 15.62
C ALA A 26 -23.61 -13.09 14.57
N VAL A 27 -23.27 -14.03 13.71
CA VAL A 27 -24.18 -14.52 12.65
C VAL A 27 -25.42 -15.15 13.29
N VAL A 28 -26.59 -14.76 12.79
CA VAL A 28 -27.89 -15.24 13.26
C VAL A 28 -28.64 -15.95 12.13
N GLY A 29 -29.73 -16.65 12.47
CA GLY A 29 -30.54 -17.37 11.54
C GLY A 29 -30.63 -18.86 11.88
N SER A 30 -31.15 -19.65 10.94
CA SER A 30 -31.20 -21.11 11.08
C SER A 30 -29.78 -21.69 11.12
N GLU A 31 -29.64 -22.92 11.58
CA GLU A 31 -28.37 -23.62 11.59
C GLU A 31 -27.71 -23.65 10.20
N ASP A 32 -28.49 -23.95 9.17
CA ASP A 32 -27.99 -24.00 7.80
C ASP A 32 -27.57 -22.62 7.28
N GLU A 33 -28.36 -21.59 7.58
CA GLU A 33 -28.02 -20.22 7.21
C GLU A 33 -26.72 -19.75 7.88
N ARG A 34 -26.60 -20.02 9.17
CA ARG A 34 -25.37 -19.69 9.93
C ARG A 34 -24.15 -20.43 9.38
N ARG A 35 -24.30 -21.71 9.09
CA ARG A 35 -23.21 -22.53 8.55
C ARG A 35 -22.70 -21.98 7.22
N ARG A 36 -23.61 -21.60 6.33
CA ARG A 36 -23.25 -21.04 5.03
C ARG A 36 -22.53 -19.68 5.16
N ALA A 37 -23.08 -18.80 5.99
CA ALA A 37 -22.47 -17.50 6.25
C ALA A 37 -21.08 -17.63 6.86
N GLN A 38 -20.92 -18.51 7.84
CA GLN A 38 -19.65 -18.77 8.49
C GLN A 38 -18.61 -19.37 7.53
N ALA A 39 -19.05 -20.23 6.61
CA ALA A 39 -18.14 -20.80 5.61
C ALA A 39 -17.55 -19.72 4.69
N VAL A 40 -18.35 -18.74 4.29
CA VAL A 40 -17.87 -17.61 3.49
C VAL A 40 -16.85 -16.78 4.28
N MET A 41 -17.15 -16.52 5.54
CA MET A 41 -16.26 -15.77 6.42
C MET A 41 -14.95 -16.52 6.69
N ASP A 42 -15.01 -17.83 6.84
CA ASP A 42 -13.83 -18.67 7.02
C ASP A 42 -12.91 -18.61 5.81
N GLY A 43 -13.45 -18.52 4.60
CA GLY A 43 -12.66 -18.31 3.39
C GLY A 43 -11.92 -16.98 3.41
N ARG A 44 -12.59 -15.91 3.82
CA ARG A 44 -11.99 -14.58 3.97
C ARG A 44 -10.94 -14.57 5.06
N LEU A 45 -11.23 -15.21 6.20
CA LEU A 45 -10.28 -15.31 7.31
C LEU A 45 -9.01 -16.07 6.91
N ALA A 46 -9.15 -17.12 6.11
CA ALA A 46 -7.99 -17.87 5.63
C ALA A 46 -7.06 -17.00 4.79
N LEU A 47 -7.61 -16.22 3.85
CA LEU A 47 -6.83 -15.29 3.04
C LEU A 47 -6.18 -14.21 3.88
N LEU A 48 -6.93 -13.64 4.82
CA LEU A 48 -6.44 -12.59 5.70
C LEU A 48 -5.32 -13.11 6.62
N ASN A 49 -5.48 -14.30 7.18
CA ASN A 49 -4.45 -14.93 7.99
C ASN A 49 -3.18 -15.19 7.18
N GLU A 50 -3.29 -15.60 5.92
CA GLU A 50 -2.15 -15.75 5.06
C GLU A 50 -1.40 -14.43 4.88
N ARG A 51 -2.13 -13.31 4.68
CA ARG A 51 -1.53 -11.99 4.58
C ARG A 51 -0.83 -11.58 5.86
N ILE A 52 -1.40 -11.90 7.01
CA ILE A 52 -0.81 -11.59 8.32
C ILE A 52 0.45 -12.45 8.57
N VAL A 53 0.37 -13.74 8.31
CA VAL A 53 1.49 -14.67 8.57
C VAL A 53 2.68 -14.38 7.67
N THR A 54 2.43 -13.96 6.43
CA THR A 54 3.49 -13.64 5.48
C THR A 54 3.98 -12.20 5.58
N ALA A 55 3.33 -11.38 6.40
CA ALA A 55 3.70 -9.97 6.55
C ALA A 55 5.12 -9.82 7.10
N ARG A 56 5.89 -8.94 6.45
CA ARG A 56 7.22 -8.55 6.91
C ARG A 56 7.16 -7.08 7.29
N LEU A 57 7.23 -6.82 8.59
CA LEU A 57 7.15 -5.47 9.12
C LEU A 57 8.42 -4.70 8.77
N VAL A 58 8.24 -3.55 8.15
CA VAL A 58 9.31 -2.61 7.85
C VAL A 58 9.00 -1.32 8.60
N GLU A 59 9.86 -0.98 9.55
CA GLU A 59 9.73 0.28 10.27
C GLU A 59 10.01 1.45 9.33
N PRO A 60 9.32 2.59 9.48
CA PRO A 60 9.62 3.77 8.69
C PRO A 60 11.07 4.19 8.88
N ALA A 61 11.77 4.46 7.77
CA ALA A 61 13.13 4.94 7.83
C ALA A 61 13.15 6.33 8.44
N THR A 62 14.08 6.56 9.38
CA THR A 62 14.32 7.90 9.93
C THR A 62 15.17 8.73 8.99
N ASP A 63 15.83 8.07 8.07
CA ASP A 63 16.68 8.61 7.05
C ASP A 63 15.82 9.06 5.86
N THR A 64 15.98 10.30 5.44
CA THR A 64 15.26 10.90 4.31
C THR A 64 16.18 11.15 3.11
N ASP A 65 17.34 10.49 3.05
CA ASP A 65 18.32 10.69 1.98
C ASP A 65 17.85 10.10 0.66
N GLU A 66 17.17 8.96 0.70
CA GLU A 66 16.66 8.34 -0.51
C GLU A 66 15.27 7.76 -0.28
N VAL A 67 14.53 7.59 -1.36
CA VAL A 67 13.19 7.02 -1.33
C VAL A 67 13.26 5.53 -1.02
N ARG A 68 12.55 5.11 0.01
CA ARG A 68 12.47 3.71 0.46
C ARG A 68 11.03 3.33 0.73
N PHE A 69 10.80 2.05 0.99
CA PHE A 69 9.53 1.60 1.53
C PHE A 69 9.21 2.39 2.81
N GLY A 70 8.00 2.92 2.89
CA GLY A 70 7.56 3.75 4.01
C GLY A 70 7.83 5.24 3.84
N SER A 71 8.61 5.65 2.83
CA SER A 71 8.90 7.06 2.58
C SER A 71 7.67 7.79 2.06
N THR A 72 7.55 9.06 2.47
CA THR A 72 6.59 9.99 1.89
C THR A 72 7.36 10.88 0.92
N VAL A 73 7.00 10.82 -0.35
CA VAL A 73 7.73 11.47 -1.44
C VAL A 73 6.88 12.55 -2.08
N THR A 74 7.42 13.75 -2.17
CA THR A 74 6.83 14.84 -2.95
C THR A 74 7.64 14.97 -4.24
N PHE A 75 6.97 14.97 -5.37
CA PHE A 75 7.61 15.05 -6.66
C PHE A 75 6.79 15.95 -7.60
N THR A 76 7.46 16.48 -8.61
CA THR A 76 6.87 17.36 -9.62
C THR A 76 7.02 16.71 -10.99
N HIS A 77 5.95 16.71 -11.77
CA HIS A 77 6.00 16.30 -13.17
C HIS A 77 6.71 17.37 -13.98
N GLU A 78 7.79 17.00 -14.68
CA GLU A 78 8.58 17.93 -15.48
C GLU A 78 8.34 17.81 -16.99
N ALA A 79 7.63 16.76 -17.41
CA ALA A 79 7.28 16.56 -18.81
C ALA A 79 6.01 15.73 -18.89
N GLY A 80 5.31 15.83 -20.00
CA GLY A 80 4.06 15.13 -20.25
C GLY A 80 2.85 15.96 -19.92
N ARG A 81 1.67 15.32 -19.89
CA ARG A 81 0.39 15.99 -19.66
C ARG A 81 0.32 16.73 -18.34
N MET A 82 1.01 16.21 -17.33
CA MET A 82 0.93 16.72 -15.97
C MET A 82 2.09 17.65 -15.63
N ASN A 83 2.82 18.14 -16.64
CA ASN A 83 3.96 19.03 -16.43
C ASN A 83 3.59 20.18 -15.48
N GLY A 84 4.40 20.37 -14.45
CA GLY A 84 4.17 21.38 -13.41
C GLY A 84 3.30 20.92 -12.24
N THR A 85 2.69 19.73 -12.31
CA THR A 85 1.88 19.20 -11.21
C THR A 85 2.78 18.61 -10.13
N THR A 86 2.52 18.98 -8.88
CA THR A 86 3.23 18.45 -7.71
C THR A 86 2.30 17.52 -6.92
N LEU A 87 2.78 16.33 -6.62
CA LEU A 87 2.03 15.31 -5.89
C LEU A 87 2.86 14.76 -4.74
N THR A 88 2.18 14.26 -3.73
CA THR A 88 2.81 13.62 -2.56
C THR A 88 2.17 12.27 -2.32
N PHE A 89 3.01 11.23 -2.22
CA PHE A 89 2.55 9.88 -1.92
C PHE A 89 3.45 9.22 -0.88
N THR A 90 2.85 8.34 -0.08
CA THR A 90 3.58 7.46 0.83
C THR A 90 3.63 6.06 0.23
N ILE A 91 4.80 5.44 0.23
CA ILE A 91 5.02 4.09 -0.32
C ILE A 91 4.74 3.08 0.78
N VAL A 92 3.75 2.24 0.55
CA VAL A 92 3.22 1.29 1.53
C VAL A 92 3.10 -0.11 0.95
N GLY A 93 2.65 -1.05 1.78
CA GLY A 93 2.33 -2.41 1.34
C GLY A 93 1.06 -2.46 0.50
N VAL A 94 0.88 -3.56 -0.22
CA VAL A 94 -0.24 -3.74 -1.15
C VAL A 94 -1.58 -3.62 -0.44
N ASP A 95 -1.70 -4.14 0.77
CA ASP A 95 -2.96 -4.12 1.53
C ASP A 95 -3.32 -2.76 2.09
N GLU A 96 -2.34 -1.87 2.20
CA GLU A 96 -2.52 -0.52 2.75
C GLU A 96 -2.70 0.53 1.65
N ALA A 97 -2.45 0.19 0.40
CA ALA A 97 -2.47 1.13 -0.70
C ALA A 97 -3.86 1.75 -0.89
N ASP A 98 -3.89 3.07 -1.02
CA ASP A 98 -5.11 3.84 -1.27
C ASP A 98 -4.69 5.17 -1.89
N VAL A 99 -4.78 5.25 -3.21
CA VAL A 99 -4.35 6.42 -3.97
C VAL A 99 -5.08 7.69 -3.53
N ARG A 100 -6.36 7.58 -3.19
CA ARG A 100 -7.15 8.72 -2.73
C ARG A 100 -6.64 9.30 -1.42
N GLN A 101 -6.00 8.46 -0.60
CA GLN A 101 -5.42 8.85 0.67
C GLN A 101 -3.91 9.14 0.56
N GLY A 102 -3.39 9.17 -0.67
CA GLY A 102 -1.97 9.43 -0.90
C GLY A 102 -1.06 8.26 -0.57
N ARG A 103 -1.55 7.04 -0.65
CA ARG A 103 -0.75 5.84 -0.37
C ARG A 103 -0.69 4.97 -1.62
N ILE A 104 0.54 4.65 -2.06
CA ILE A 104 0.76 3.79 -3.23
C ILE A 104 1.51 2.52 -2.81
N ALA A 105 1.17 1.42 -3.45
CA ALA A 105 1.86 0.16 -3.19
C ALA A 105 3.30 0.23 -3.72
N PHE A 106 4.23 -0.35 -2.98
CA PHE A 106 5.64 -0.38 -3.40
C PHE A 106 5.84 -1.12 -4.72
N THR A 107 4.88 -1.94 -5.12
CA THR A 107 4.89 -2.67 -6.39
C THR A 107 4.36 -1.86 -7.56
N ALA A 108 3.71 -0.71 -7.31
CA ALA A 108 3.15 0.12 -8.36
C ALA A 108 4.25 0.75 -9.23
N PRO A 109 4.02 0.96 -10.53
CA PRO A 109 5.02 1.55 -11.42
C PRO A 109 5.58 2.88 -10.92
N LEU A 110 4.74 3.74 -10.37
CA LEU A 110 5.17 5.04 -9.82
C LEU A 110 6.12 4.84 -8.65
N ALA A 111 5.79 3.95 -7.70
CA ALA A 111 6.65 3.66 -6.56
C ALA A 111 7.99 3.09 -7.02
N ARG A 112 7.97 2.18 -7.98
CA ARG A 112 9.19 1.57 -8.52
C ARG A 112 10.10 2.60 -9.20
N ALA A 113 9.51 3.58 -9.89
CA ALA A 113 10.27 4.65 -10.52
C ALA A 113 10.94 5.57 -9.50
N LEU A 114 10.31 5.77 -8.34
CA LEU A 114 10.81 6.66 -7.29
C LEU A 114 11.78 6.00 -6.32
N MET A 115 11.68 4.68 -6.12
CA MET A 115 12.51 3.96 -5.15
C MET A 115 14.00 4.15 -5.43
N GLY A 116 14.77 4.44 -4.37
CA GLY A 116 16.20 4.65 -4.46
C GLY A 116 16.63 6.02 -4.95
N LYS A 117 15.68 6.88 -5.32
CA LYS A 117 15.99 8.23 -5.79
C LYS A 117 16.21 9.18 -4.61
N ARG A 118 16.97 10.24 -4.87
CA ARG A 118 17.30 11.28 -3.89
C ARG A 118 16.63 12.59 -4.28
N THR A 119 16.52 13.48 -3.33
CA THR A 119 16.02 14.84 -3.60
C THR A 119 16.81 15.48 -4.74
N GLY A 120 16.10 16.01 -5.72
CA GLY A 120 16.70 16.60 -6.92
C GLY A 120 16.84 15.64 -8.09
N ASP A 121 16.75 14.34 -7.86
CA ASP A 121 16.83 13.35 -8.93
C ASP A 121 15.61 13.40 -9.84
N VAL A 122 15.86 13.15 -11.12
CA VAL A 122 14.80 13.01 -12.13
C VAL A 122 14.72 11.53 -12.50
N THR A 123 13.51 11.01 -12.55
CA THR A 123 13.24 9.64 -13.00
C THR A 123 12.17 9.64 -14.05
N THR A 124 12.15 8.60 -14.86
CA THR A 124 11.17 8.43 -15.93
C THR A 124 10.15 7.39 -15.51
N LEU A 125 8.87 7.74 -15.68
CA LEU A 125 7.75 6.83 -15.50
C LEU A 125 7.17 6.51 -16.87
N GLN A 126 7.20 5.22 -17.23
CA GLN A 126 6.63 4.74 -18.49
C GLN A 126 5.28 4.09 -18.19
N LEU A 127 4.21 4.66 -18.73
CA LEU A 127 2.86 4.12 -18.63
C LEU A 127 2.31 3.86 -20.04
N GLY A 128 2.46 2.63 -20.53
CA GLY A 128 2.10 2.29 -21.90
C GLY A 128 2.93 3.11 -22.90
N ALA A 129 2.25 3.88 -23.74
CA ALA A 129 2.91 4.77 -24.71
C ALA A 129 3.32 6.12 -24.08
N ASP A 130 2.76 6.46 -22.91
CA ASP A 130 3.07 7.72 -22.22
C ASP A 130 4.37 7.60 -21.45
N GLN A 131 5.20 8.62 -21.57
CA GLN A 131 6.42 8.74 -20.81
C GLN A 131 6.37 10.04 -20.01
N GLN A 132 6.57 9.94 -18.71
CA GLN A 132 6.54 11.09 -17.82
C GLN A 132 7.88 11.22 -17.11
N GLN A 133 8.32 12.44 -16.91
CA GLN A 133 9.52 12.73 -16.11
C GLN A 133 9.11 13.34 -14.79
N LEU A 134 9.68 12.82 -13.71
CA LEU A 134 9.36 13.21 -12.34
C LEU A 134 10.64 13.66 -11.67
N ARG A 135 10.57 14.80 -10.98
CA ARG A 135 11.67 15.27 -10.12
C ARG A 135 11.29 15.11 -8.67
N VAL A 136 12.13 14.44 -7.90
CA VAL A 136 11.95 14.31 -6.46
C VAL A 136 12.25 15.65 -5.80
N VAL A 137 11.26 16.20 -5.11
CA VAL A 137 11.38 17.52 -4.46
C VAL A 137 11.67 17.36 -2.98
N ARG A 138 11.03 16.39 -2.33
CA ARG A 138 11.15 16.20 -0.88
C ARG A 138 10.91 14.75 -0.53
N ILE A 139 11.67 14.27 0.46
CA ILE A 139 11.50 12.94 1.05
C ILE A 139 11.30 13.13 2.55
N ALA A 140 10.24 12.51 3.08
CA ALA A 140 9.95 12.56 4.51
C ALA A 140 9.69 11.16 5.08
#